data_f4a90df1da9fc02e875c6a0d3538e967
#
_entry.id   f4a90df1da9fc02e875c6a0d3538e967
#
_cell.length_a   1.000
_cell.length_b   1.000
_cell.length_c   1.000
_cell.angle_alpha   90.00
_cell.angle_beta   90.00
_cell.angle_gamma   90.00
#
_symmetry.space_group_name_H-M   'P 1'
#
loop_
_entity.id
_entity.type
_entity.pdbx_description
1 polymer ?
#
loop_
_entity_poly.entity_id
_entity_poly.type
_entity_poly.pdbx_seq_one_letter_code
_entity_poly.pdbx_strand_id
1 'polypeptide(L)'
;MTAQRYEEINKALEAAGAGAPEGRLYHVCFGSGDSLQIFDVFDSHESLNRFVESLTPILRKFGVDPGMPVIEPVHNIIVGS
;
A
#
# COMPACT_ATOMS: atom_id res chain seq x y z
N MET A 1 11.01 -5.61 -0.89
CA MET A 1 10.57 -5.17 -2.24
C MET A 1 11.60 -4.21 -2.80
N THR A 2 11.95 -4.36 -4.06
CA THR A 2 12.87 -3.43 -4.74
C THR A 2 12.14 -2.15 -5.15
N ALA A 3 12.92 -1.07 -5.34
CA ALA A 3 12.36 0.19 -5.83
C ALA A 3 11.72 0.02 -7.21
N GLN A 4 12.34 -0.75 -8.09
CA GLN A 4 11.80 -1.02 -9.41
C GLN A 4 10.45 -1.75 -9.33
N ARG A 5 10.34 -2.77 -8.49
CA ARG A 5 9.09 -3.51 -8.29
C ARG A 5 8.01 -2.62 -7.71
N TYR A 6 8.36 -1.77 -6.76
CA TYR A 6 7.45 -0.81 -6.17
C TYR A 6 6.86 0.13 -7.23
N GLU A 7 7.72 0.68 -8.11
CA GLU A 7 7.27 1.55 -9.19
C GLU A 7 6.37 0.83 -10.19
N GLU A 8 6.71 -0.41 -10.55
CA GLU A 8 5.90 -1.23 -11.46
C GLU A 8 4.50 -1.49 -10.90
N ILE A 9 4.43 -1.81 -9.60
CA ILE A 9 3.16 -2.05 -8.91
C ILE A 9 2.33 -0.78 -8.86
N ASN A 10 2.94 0.36 -8.56
CA ASN A 10 2.24 1.64 -8.53
C ASN A 10 1.67 2.02 -9.90
N LYS A 11 2.42 1.79 -10.97
CA LYS A 11 1.92 2.03 -12.33
C LYS A 11 0.73 1.16 -12.66
N ALA A 12 0.77 -0.12 -12.24
CA ALA A 12 -0.34 -1.03 -12.45
C ALA A 12 -1.58 -0.62 -11.64
N LEU A 13 -1.38 -0.14 -10.41
CA LEU A 13 -2.47 0.39 -9.59
C LEU A 13 -3.11 1.63 -10.25
N GLU A 14 -2.30 2.56 -10.73
CA GLU A 14 -2.80 3.73 -11.44
C GLU A 14 -3.61 3.34 -12.68
N ALA A 15 -3.11 2.39 -13.46
CA ALA A 15 -3.80 1.90 -14.64
C ALA A 15 -5.14 1.24 -14.29
N ALA A 16 -5.23 0.62 -13.12
CA ALA A 16 -6.47 -0.01 -12.63
C ALA A 16 -7.40 0.98 -11.91
N GLY A 17 -7.03 2.26 -11.82
CA GLY A 17 -7.81 3.27 -11.13
C GLY A 17 -7.68 3.22 -9.61
N ALA A 18 -6.67 2.54 -9.10
CA ALA A 18 -6.47 2.34 -7.65
C ALA A 18 -5.17 2.98 -7.13
N GLY A 19 -4.57 3.88 -7.89
CA GLY A 19 -3.33 4.55 -7.49
C GLY A 19 -3.50 5.53 -6.33
N ALA A 20 -4.71 6.07 -6.16
CA ALA A 20 -5.07 6.92 -5.05
C ALA A 20 -6.39 6.41 -4.46
N PRO A 21 -6.37 5.30 -3.71
CA PRO A 21 -7.60 4.68 -3.26
C PRO A 21 -8.36 5.57 -2.28
N GLU A 22 -9.68 5.54 -2.42
CA GLU A 22 -10.55 6.28 -1.52
C GLU A 22 -10.37 5.79 -0.08
N GLY A 23 -10.27 6.72 0.83
CA GLY A 23 -10.10 6.41 2.25
C GLY A 23 -8.67 6.25 2.71
N ARG A 24 -7.68 6.19 1.80
CA ARG A 24 -6.27 6.18 2.21
C ARG A 24 -5.85 7.60 2.58
N LEU A 25 -5.44 7.78 3.81
CA LEU A 25 -5.05 9.07 4.35
C LEU A 25 -3.54 9.33 4.17
N TYR A 26 -2.73 8.32 4.40
CA TYR A 26 -1.27 8.41 4.27
C TYR A 26 -0.71 7.14 3.64
N HIS A 27 0.34 7.32 2.87
CA HIS A 27 1.11 6.24 2.27
C HIS A 27 2.58 6.57 2.38
N VAL A 28 3.34 5.69 2.99
CA VAL A 28 4.78 5.86 3.15
C VAL A 28 5.47 4.58 2.68
N CYS A 29 6.41 4.74 1.76
CA CYS A 29 7.33 3.68 1.38
C CYS A 29 8.68 4.04 1.98
N PHE A 30 9.24 3.12 2.76
CA PHE A 30 10.48 3.39 3.49
C PHE A 30 11.42 2.19 3.44
N GLY A 31 12.65 2.40 3.88
CA GLY A 31 13.68 1.38 3.82
C GLY A 31 14.70 1.71 2.75
N SER A 32 15.53 0.74 2.39
CA SER A 32 16.59 0.96 1.39
C SER A 32 16.91 -0.32 0.63
N GLY A 33 17.52 -0.16 -0.56
CA GLY A 33 17.91 -1.27 -1.40
C GLY A 33 16.72 -2.13 -1.79
N ASP A 34 16.83 -3.43 -1.50
CA ASP A 34 15.78 -4.40 -1.83
C ASP A 34 14.79 -4.63 -0.69
N SER A 35 14.89 -3.84 0.38
CA SER A 35 14.13 -4.01 1.60
C SER A 35 13.10 -2.91 1.82
N LEU A 36 12.48 -2.42 0.76
CA LEU A 36 11.43 -1.40 0.89
C LEU A 36 10.21 -1.97 1.59
N GLN A 37 9.67 -1.18 2.50
CA GLN A 37 8.49 -1.50 3.27
C GLN A 37 7.44 -0.41 3.07
N ILE A 38 6.19 -0.74 3.33
CA ILE A 38 5.07 0.18 3.13
C ILE A 38 4.28 0.31 4.41
N PHE A 39 3.92 1.54 4.71
CA PHE A 39 3.05 1.89 5.82
C PHE A 39 1.91 2.74 5.27
N ASP A 40 0.68 2.28 5.46
CA ASP A 40 -0.52 2.99 5.01
C ASP A 40 -1.47 3.25 6.17
N VAL A 41 -2.15 4.39 6.11
CA VAL A 41 -3.24 4.71 7.04
C VAL A 41 -4.51 4.90 6.23
N PHE A 42 -5.56 4.19 6.61
CA PHE A 42 -6.89 4.28 5.99
C PHE A 42 -7.90 4.83 7.00
N ASP A 43 -8.96 5.44 6.49
CA ASP A 43 -10.02 6.00 7.33
C ASP A 43 -10.92 4.92 7.96
N SER A 44 -10.94 3.72 7.38
CA SER A 44 -11.77 2.61 7.87
C SER A 44 -11.24 1.28 7.39
N HIS A 45 -11.65 0.20 8.06
CA HIS A 45 -11.39 -1.18 7.62
C HIS A 45 -11.98 -1.45 6.25
N GLU A 46 -13.14 -0.89 5.97
CA GLU A 46 -13.82 -1.08 4.69
C GLU A 46 -13.01 -0.51 3.53
N SER A 47 -12.47 0.70 3.69
CA SER A 47 -11.61 1.31 2.68
C SER A 47 -10.35 0.49 2.45
N LEU A 48 -9.73 -0.01 3.51
CA LEU A 48 -8.58 -0.89 3.43
C LEU A 48 -8.91 -2.16 2.66
N ASN A 49 -10.02 -2.81 2.98
CA ASN A 49 -10.42 -4.06 2.32
C ASN A 49 -10.67 -3.86 0.82
N ARG A 50 -11.28 -2.76 0.44
CA ARG A 50 -11.49 -2.42 -0.97
C ARG A 50 -10.17 -2.25 -1.71
N PHE A 51 -9.22 -1.58 -1.08
CA PHE A 51 -7.89 -1.42 -1.68
C PHE A 51 -7.18 -2.77 -1.83
N VAL A 52 -7.23 -3.62 -0.81
CA VAL A 52 -6.61 -4.95 -0.84
C VAL A 52 -7.18 -5.79 -1.99
N GLU A 53 -8.47 -5.71 -2.27
CA GLU A 53 -9.08 -6.41 -3.40
C GLU A 53 -8.48 -5.99 -4.74
N SER A 54 -8.15 -4.70 -4.90
CA SER A 54 -7.50 -4.20 -6.11
C SER A 54 -6.02 -4.55 -6.15
N LEU A 55 -5.36 -4.53 -5.02
CA LEU A 55 -3.92 -4.74 -4.90
C LEU A 55 -3.51 -6.21 -5.09
N THR A 56 -4.27 -7.13 -4.52
CA THR A 56 -3.89 -8.55 -4.49
C THR A 56 -3.63 -9.14 -5.88
N PRO A 57 -4.51 -8.95 -6.88
CA PRO A 57 -4.23 -9.48 -8.23
C PRO A 57 -2.97 -8.89 -8.84
N ILE A 58 -2.68 -7.62 -8.55
CA ILE A 58 -1.50 -6.94 -9.08
C ILE A 58 -0.23 -7.53 -8.45
N LEU A 59 -0.23 -7.73 -7.14
CA LEU A 59 0.90 -8.37 -6.46
C LEU A 59 1.17 -9.77 -7.03
N ARG A 60 0.12 -10.55 -7.26
CA ARG A 60 0.24 -11.89 -7.86
C ARG A 60 0.84 -11.84 -9.26
N LYS A 61 0.42 -10.87 -10.06
CA LYS A 61 0.94 -10.67 -11.42
C LYS A 61 2.45 -10.45 -11.43
N PHE A 62 2.96 -9.74 -10.45
CA PHE A 62 4.40 -9.45 -10.33
C PHE A 62 5.14 -10.48 -9.48
N GLY A 63 4.47 -11.54 -9.04
CA GLY A 63 5.10 -12.58 -8.24
C GLY A 63 5.48 -12.13 -6.83
N VAL A 64 4.83 -11.10 -6.30
CA VAL A 64 5.07 -10.59 -4.96
C VAL A 64 4.09 -11.23 -3.99
N ASP A 65 4.61 -11.89 -2.96
CA ASP A 65 3.78 -12.42 -1.89
C ASP A 65 3.32 -11.25 -1.01
N PRO A 66 2.01 -11.01 -0.88
CA PRO A 66 1.52 -9.93 -0.01
C PRO A 66 1.82 -10.15 1.47
N GLY A 67 2.10 -11.39 1.87
CA GLY A 67 2.33 -11.73 3.27
C GLY A 67 1.09 -11.49 4.12
N MET A 68 1.31 -11.38 5.44
CA MET A 68 0.27 -11.04 6.38
C MET A 68 0.54 -9.62 6.91
N PRO A 69 -0.23 -8.63 6.48
CA PRO A 69 -0.03 -7.28 6.98
C PRO A 69 -0.39 -7.20 8.48
N VAL A 70 0.35 -6.37 9.20
CA VAL A 70 0.00 -6.03 10.57
C VAL A 70 -0.99 -4.87 10.50
N ILE A 71 -2.21 -5.09 10.98
CA ILE A 71 -3.28 -4.09 10.96
C ILE A 71 -3.60 -3.71 12.39
N GLU A 72 -3.40 -2.44 12.71
CA GLU A 72 -3.61 -1.90 14.04
C GLU A 72 -4.46 -0.63 13.97
N PRO A 73 -5.35 -0.40 14.94
CA PRO A 73 -6.07 0.87 15.00
C PRO A 73 -5.11 2.02 15.29
N VAL A 74 -5.32 3.14 14.61
CA VAL A 74 -4.52 4.34 14.83
C VAL A 74 -5.00 5.02 16.11
N HIS A 75 -4.07 5.28 17.02
CA HIS A 75 -4.37 6.00 18.26
C HIS A 75 -4.31 7.52 18.06
N ASN A 76 -3.32 7.98 17.32
CA ASN A 76 -3.13 9.41 17.07
C ASN A 76 -2.27 9.64 15.83
N ILE A 77 -2.54 10.75 15.13
CA ILE A 77 -1.74 11.21 14.01
C ILE A 77 -1.40 12.68 14.24
N ILE A 78 -0.11 12.98 14.17
CA ILE A 78 0.37 14.37 14.24
C ILE A 78 1.03 14.67 12.89
N VAL A 79 0.54 15.69 12.19
CA VAL A 79 1.03 16.08 10.88
C VAL A 79 1.90 17.32 11.02
N GLY A 80 3.12 17.17 10.54
CA GLY A 80 4.11 18.23 10.66
C GLY A 80 4.67 18.33 12.08
N SER A 81 5.35 19.41 12.37
CA SER A 81 5.99 19.59 13.66
C SER A 81 6.01 21.07 14.04
#